data_8ff91fb8cee4e092098286bce630f1db
#
_entry.id   8ff91fb8cee4e092098286bce630f1db
#
_cell.length_a   1.000
_cell.length_b   1.000
_cell.length_c   1.000
_cell.angle_alpha   90.00
_cell.angle_beta   90.00
_cell.angle_gamma   90.00
#
_symmetry.space_group_name_H-M   'P 1'
#
loop_
_entity.id
_entity.type
_entity.pdbx_description
1 polymer ?
#
loop_
_entity_poly.entity_id
_entity_poly.type
_entity_poly.pdbx_seq_one_letter_code
_entity_poly.pdbx_strand_id
1 'polypeptide(L)'
;TLRRQLLRLDLRPGEDLDEGAVSGRLAVSRTPVREALIRLTAEGLVTSVRGRGARVAPLDIGDLRAFFEGLDILQRSVTRMAAHRRTADDLERIEGHLIDCERGASALDSEAVAEKNYAFHAAIGEAAQSSFLANAYRRSLTEGLRIGYVCFSEHSGVDERLTTHLGSTMDDHRKMFAAIAAQDADAAEEVAGAHVDLFRNRVATVVLSTELARRVSVGERPHRR
;
A
#
# COMPACT_ATOMS: atom_id res chain seq x y z
N THR A 1 0.96 -0.23 17.19
CA THR A 1 1.75 0.98 16.87
C THR A 1 0.90 2.01 16.15
N LEU A 2 1.28 3.30 16.21
CA LEU A 2 0.58 4.40 15.51
C LEU A 2 0.51 4.17 13.99
N ARG A 3 1.59 3.68 13.37
CA ARG A 3 1.63 3.33 11.95
C ARG A 3 0.53 2.34 11.56
N ARG A 4 0.37 1.27 12.33
CA ARG A 4 -0.66 0.25 12.10
C ARG A 4 -2.07 0.86 12.19
N GLN A 5 -2.33 1.71 13.17
CA GLN A 5 -3.63 2.40 13.31
C GLN A 5 -3.95 3.31 12.11
N LEU A 6 -2.93 3.99 11.56
CA LEU A 6 -3.09 4.84 10.38
C LEU A 6 -3.35 4.02 9.10
N LEU A 7 -2.64 2.92 8.93
CA LEU A 7 -2.83 2.03 7.78
C LEU A 7 -4.20 1.36 7.78
N ARG A 8 -4.65 0.90 8.95
CA ARG A 8 -5.96 0.23 9.12
C ARG A 8 -7.14 1.18 9.16
N LEU A 9 -6.87 2.49 9.11
CA LEU A 9 -7.89 3.54 9.26
C LEU A 9 -8.62 3.51 10.61
N ASP A 10 -8.00 2.93 11.66
CA ASP A 10 -8.47 3.05 13.05
C ASP A 10 -8.47 4.52 13.49
N LEU A 11 -7.57 5.33 12.89
CA LEU A 11 -7.58 6.78 12.92
C LEU A 11 -8.13 7.29 11.59
N ARG A 12 -9.17 8.11 11.65
CA ARG A 12 -9.91 8.54 10.46
C ARG A 12 -9.07 9.42 9.53
N PRO A 13 -9.14 9.23 8.20
CA PRO A 13 -8.55 10.17 7.25
C PRO A 13 -9.01 11.62 7.56
N GLY A 14 -8.04 12.55 7.60
CA GLY A 14 -8.30 13.95 7.96
C GLY A 14 -8.43 14.25 9.45
N GLU A 15 -8.31 13.26 10.35
CA GLU A 15 -8.33 13.44 11.80
C GLU A 15 -7.06 14.17 12.28
N ASP A 16 -7.23 15.18 13.15
CA ASP A 16 -6.10 15.88 13.74
C ASP A 16 -5.38 15.00 14.78
N LEU A 17 -4.05 14.98 14.72
CA LEU A 17 -3.18 14.21 15.60
C LEU A 17 -2.48 15.15 16.59
N ASP A 18 -3.04 15.27 17.80
CA ASP A 18 -2.40 16.01 18.88
C ASP A 18 -1.29 15.16 19.53
N GLU A 19 -0.06 15.69 19.56
CA GLU A 19 1.10 15.01 20.15
C GLU A 19 0.87 14.59 21.62
N GLY A 20 0.17 15.43 22.38
CA GLY A 20 -0.12 15.16 23.79
C GLY A 20 -1.13 14.04 23.98
N ALA A 21 -2.20 14.05 23.18
CA ALA A 21 -3.22 13.00 23.20
C ALA A 21 -2.63 11.65 22.76
N VAL A 22 -1.81 11.63 21.70
CA VAL A 22 -1.10 10.42 21.24
C VAL A 22 -0.13 9.91 22.30
N SER A 23 0.64 10.80 22.93
CA SER A 23 1.57 10.50 24.03
C SER A 23 0.85 9.85 25.21
N GLY A 24 -0.27 10.41 25.63
CA GLY A 24 -1.09 9.88 26.73
C GLY A 24 -1.66 8.48 26.40
N ARG A 25 -2.22 8.32 25.20
CA ARG A 25 -2.81 7.05 24.76
C ARG A 25 -1.79 5.92 24.62
N LEU A 26 -0.55 6.24 24.20
CA LEU A 26 0.52 5.25 24.04
C LEU A 26 1.40 5.09 25.28
N ALA A 27 1.16 5.85 26.35
CA ALA A 27 1.95 5.87 27.58
C ALA A 27 3.46 6.10 27.32
N VAL A 28 3.79 7.03 26.40
CA VAL A 28 5.19 7.40 26.08
C VAL A 28 5.36 8.93 26.17
N SER A 29 6.59 9.43 26.23
CA SER A 29 6.84 10.88 26.18
C SER A 29 6.54 11.50 24.81
N ARG A 30 6.48 12.84 24.72
CA ARG A 30 6.18 13.54 23.44
C ARG A 30 7.30 13.40 22.41
N THR A 31 8.55 13.24 22.82
CA THR A 31 9.70 13.16 21.90
C THR A 31 9.59 12.00 20.92
N PRO A 32 9.43 10.72 21.33
CA PRO A 32 9.25 9.63 20.38
C PRO A 32 7.97 9.73 19.54
N VAL A 33 6.91 10.41 20.05
CA VAL A 33 5.71 10.68 19.26
C VAL A 33 6.03 11.64 18.12
N ARG A 34 6.73 12.74 18.38
CA ARG A 34 7.13 13.70 17.36
C ARG A 34 8.03 13.06 16.29
N GLU A 35 9.02 12.27 16.70
CA GLU A 35 9.87 11.53 15.77
C GLU A 35 9.06 10.54 14.91
N ALA A 36 8.09 9.86 15.50
CA ALA A 36 7.20 8.96 14.76
C ALA A 36 6.36 9.73 13.75
N LEU A 37 5.77 10.89 14.13
CA LEU A 37 4.98 11.73 13.23
C LEU A 37 5.81 12.26 12.06
N ILE A 38 7.08 12.63 12.27
CA ILE A 38 7.99 13.05 11.20
C ILE A 38 8.20 11.91 10.20
N ARG A 39 8.48 10.68 10.70
CA ARG A 39 8.64 9.50 9.83
C ARG A 39 7.35 9.17 9.08
N LEU A 40 6.21 9.19 9.75
CA LEU A 40 4.90 8.93 9.15
C LEU A 40 4.50 9.99 8.11
N THR A 41 4.98 11.23 8.27
CA THR A 41 4.83 12.28 7.26
C THR A 41 5.66 11.96 6.01
N ALA A 42 6.89 11.48 6.18
CA ALA A 42 7.72 11.04 5.06
C ALA A 42 7.11 9.82 4.33
N GLU A 43 6.45 8.90 5.07
CA GLU A 43 5.71 7.77 4.51
C GLU A 43 4.39 8.18 3.80
N GLY A 44 3.92 9.43 3.97
CA GLY A 44 2.66 9.90 3.40
C GLY A 44 1.41 9.53 4.23
N LEU A 45 1.57 8.94 5.41
CA LEU A 45 0.47 8.58 6.32
C LEU A 45 -0.06 9.76 7.14
N VAL A 46 0.76 10.79 7.28
CA VAL A 46 0.46 12.01 8.05
C VAL A 46 0.79 13.23 7.20
N THR A 47 0.01 14.28 7.34
CA THR A 47 0.27 15.60 6.75
C THR A 47 0.53 16.62 7.86
N SER A 48 1.50 17.52 7.65
CA SER A 48 1.73 18.64 8.54
C SER A 48 0.75 19.76 8.22
N VAL A 49 0.08 20.29 9.24
CA VAL A 49 -0.85 21.41 9.09
C VAL A 49 -0.25 22.63 9.79
N ARG A 50 0.04 23.68 9.02
CA ARG A 50 0.66 24.90 9.56
C ARG A 50 -0.16 25.47 10.73
N GLY A 51 0.46 25.57 11.90
CA GLY A 51 -0.16 26.09 13.13
C GLY A 51 -1.14 25.14 13.84
N ARG A 52 -1.32 23.90 13.34
CA ARG A 52 -2.24 22.91 13.94
C ARG A 52 -1.61 21.54 14.20
N GLY A 53 -0.32 21.37 13.94
CA GLY A 53 0.38 20.12 14.18
C GLY A 53 0.27 19.11 13.03
N ALA A 54 -0.10 17.89 13.35
CA ALA A 54 -0.17 16.77 12.40
C ALA A 54 -1.62 16.34 12.18
N ARG A 55 -1.89 15.76 11.02
CA ARG A 55 -3.21 15.24 10.63
C ARG A 55 -3.03 13.92 9.88
N VAL A 56 -3.94 12.97 10.07
CA VAL A 56 -4.01 11.76 9.25
C VAL A 56 -4.16 12.16 7.79
N ALA A 57 -3.32 11.60 6.91
CA ALA A 57 -3.41 11.90 5.48
C ALA A 57 -4.82 11.57 4.97
N PRO A 58 -5.42 12.43 4.13
CA PRO A 58 -6.70 12.13 3.52
C PRO A 58 -6.60 10.84 2.69
N LEU A 59 -7.71 10.14 2.55
CA LEU A 59 -7.88 9.05 1.58
C LEU A 59 -9.02 9.48 0.66
N ASP A 60 -8.68 9.86 -0.57
CA ASP A 60 -9.69 10.33 -1.53
C ASP A 60 -10.05 9.20 -2.50
N ILE A 61 -11.17 8.53 -2.22
CA ILE A 61 -11.71 7.49 -3.10
C ILE A 61 -12.21 8.10 -4.44
N GLY A 62 -12.51 9.39 -4.48
CA GLY A 62 -12.85 10.09 -5.72
C GLY A 62 -11.67 10.19 -6.69
N ASP A 63 -10.44 10.05 -6.22
CA ASP A 63 -9.21 10.15 -7.03
C ASP A 63 -8.55 8.78 -7.34
N LEU A 64 -9.29 7.69 -7.16
CA LEU A 64 -8.80 6.32 -7.44
C LEU A 64 -8.26 6.18 -8.86
N ARG A 65 -8.83 6.91 -9.83
CA ARG A 65 -8.34 6.88 -11.21
C ARG A 65 -6.90 7.39 -11.29
N ALA A 66 -6.63 8.58 -10.76
CA ALA A 66 -5.28 9.16 -10.77
C ALA A 66 -4.29 8.32 -9.95
N PHE A 67 -4.75 7.72 -8.82
CA PHE A 67 -3.95 6.78 -8.05
C PHE A 67 -3.51 5.59 -8.91
N PHE A 68 -4.44 4.91 -9.62
CA PHE A 68 -4.09 3.74 -10.43
C PHE A 68 -3.27 4.10 -11.67
N GLU A 69 -3.50 5.27 -12.30
CA GLU A 69 -2.64 5.78 -13.37
C GLU A 69 -1.19 5.96 -12.88
N GLY A 70 -1.01 6.58 -11.73
CA GLY A 70 0.32 6.76 -11.12
C GLY A 70 0.97 5.47 -10.68
N LEU A 71 0.21 4.56 -10.07
CA LEU A 71 0.70 3.26 -9.63
C LEU A 71 1.16 2.42 -10.83
N ASP A 72 0.40 2.38 -11.92
CA ASP A 72 0.73 1.62 -13.13
C ASP A 72 2.06 2.09 -13.72
N ILE A 73 2.24 3.40 -13.91
CA ILE A 73 3.49 3.99 -14.42
C ILE A 73 4.67 3.63 -13.52
N LEU A 74 4.52 3.80 -12.21
CA LEU A 74 5.59 3.57 -11.26
C LEU A 74 5.95 2.09 -11.17
N GLN A 75 4.96 1.20 -11.04
CA GLN A 75 5.18 -0.23 -10.88
C GLN A 75 5.85 -0.83 -12.13
N ARG A 76 5.35 -0.51 -13.33
CA ARG A 76 5.99 -0.92 -14.60
C ARG A 76 7.44 -0.45 -14.65
N SER A 77 7.67 0.83 -14.39
CA SER A 77 9.01 1.42 -14.48
C SER A 77 9.99 0.79 -13.49
N VAL A 78 9.62 0.64 -12.20
CA VAL A 78 10.53 0.06 -11.21
C VAL A 78 10.79 -1.42 -11.46
N THR A 79 9.78 -2.19 -11.88
CA THR A 79 9.93 -3.62 -12.15
C THR A 79 10.82 -3.87 -13.38
N ARG A 80 10.62 -3.09 -14.45
CA ARG A 80 11.51 -3.08 -15.61
C ARG A 80 12.95 -2.75 -15.23
N MET A 81 13.15 -1.68 -14.45
CA MET A 81 14.47 -1.28 -14.00
C MET A 81 15.10 -2.28 -13.05
N ALA A 82 14.33 -2.92 -12.19
CA ALA A 82 14.81 -4.00 -11.34
C ALA A 82 15.37 -5.16 -12.18
N ALA A 83 14.69 -5.57 -13.25
CA ALA A 83 15.19 -6.60 -14.15
C ALA A 83 16.56 -6.24 -14.76
N HIS A 84 16.80 -4.97 -15.08
CA HIS A 84 18.09 -4.52 -15.63
C HIS A 84 19.20 -4.36 -14.58
N ARG A 85 18.86 -4.03 -13.33
CA ARG A 85 19.84 -3.46 -12.37
C ARG A 85 20.02 -4.29 -11.09
N ARG A 86 19.11 -5.24 -10.83
CA ARG A 86 19.14 -6.04 -9.61
C ARG A 86 20.49 -6.69 -9.38
N THR A 87 20.94 -6.73 -8.14
CA THR A 87 22.08 -7.53 -7.67
C THR A 87 21.62 -8.93 -7.26
N ALA A 88 22.57 -9.80 -6.90
CA ALA A 88 22.24 -11.10 -6.30
C ALA A 88 21.51 -10.91 -4.94
N ASP A 89 21.98 -9.98 -4.12
CA ASP A 89 21.37 -9.67 -2.81
C ASP A 89 19.96 -9.12 -2.97
N ASP A 90 19.68 -8.35 -4.05
CA ASP A 90 18.32 -7.89 -4.35
C ASP A 90 17.40 -9.07 -4.67
N LEU A 91 17.87 -10.05 -5.45
CA LEU A 91 17.10 -11.25 -5.78
C LEU A 91 16.76 -12.06 -4.54
N GLU A 92 17.74 -12.33 -3.67
CA GLU A 92 17.53 -13.06 -2.42
C GLU A 92 16.49 -12.36 -1.55
N ARG A 93 16.54 -11.02 -1.47
CA ARG A 93 15.61 -10.22 -0.70
C ARG A 93 14.19 -10.27 -1.27
N ILE A 94 14.05 -10.14 -2.61
CA ILE A 94 12.75 -10.22 -3.30
C ILE A 94 12.15 -11.61 -3.13
N GLU A 95 12.96 -12.67 -3.31
CA GLU A 95 12.52 -14.06 -3.11
C GLU A 95 12.05 -14.33 -1.68
N GLY A 96 12.80 -13.84 -0.69
CA GLY A 96 12.40 -13.96 0.71
C GLY A 96 11.04 -13.33 0.99
N HIS A 97 10.76 -12.15 0.42
CA HIS A 97 9.46 -11.50 0.54
C HIS A 97 8.36 -12.22 -0.24
N LEU A 98 8.67 -12.83 -1.40
CA LEU A 98 7.73 -13.66 -2.14
C LEU A 98 7.26 -14.85 -1.32
N ILE A 99 8.21 -15.59 -0.73
CA ILE A 99 7.92 -16.75 0.15
C ILE A 99 7.05 -16.31 1.35
N ASP A 100 7.34 -15.17 1.93
CA ASP A 100 6.56 -14.61 3.03
C ASP A 100 5.12 -14.25 2.60
N CYS A 101 4.93 -13.72 1.39
CA CYS A 101 3.60 -13.47 0.82
C CYS A 101 2.80 -14.77 0.65
N GLU A 102 3.43 -15.80 0.09
CA GLU A 102 2.80 -17.10 -0.13
C GLU A 102 2.35 -17.76 1.18
N ARG A 103 3.19 -17.65 2.23
CA ARG A 103 2.80 -18.14 3.57
C ARG A 103 1.57 -17.40 4.12
N GLY A 104 1.54 -16.06 3.98
CA GLY A 104 0.41 -15.26 4.40
C GLY A 104 -0.87 -15.61 3.64
N ALA A 105 -0.77 -15.77 2.32
CA ALA A 105 -1.90 -16.14 1.47
C ALA A 105 -2.44 -17.54 1.81
N SER A 106 -1.56 -18.50 2.09
CA SER A 106 -1.95 -19.85 2.49
C SER A 106 -2.63 -19.91 3.86
N ALA A 107 -2.26 -18.99 4.76
CA ALA A 107 -2.89 -18.87 6.07
C ALA A 107 -4.22 -18.08 6.03
N LEU A 108 -4.59 -17.49 4.89
CA LEU A 108 -5.73 -16.59 4.70
C LEU A 108 -5.73 -15.40 5.69
N ASP A 109 -4.54 -14.99 6.13
CA ASP A 109 -4.34 -13.83 6.98
C ASP A 109 -4.22 -12.57 6.10
N SER A 110 -5.35 -11.92 5.87
CA SER A 110 -5.43 -10.75 4.99
C SER A 110 -4.53 -9.57 5.45
N GLU A 111 -4.31 -9.44 6.76
CA GLU A 111 -3.43 -8.39 7.30
C GLU A 111 -1.95 -8.72 7.02
N ALA A 112 -1.55 -9.95 7.30
CA ALA A 112 -0.19 -10.41 7.00
C ALA A 112 0.09 -10.35 5.50
N VAL A 113 -0.88 -10.75 4.65
CA VAL A 113 -0.75 -10.65 3.20
C VAL A 113 -0.52 -9.22 2.76
N ALA A 114 -1.29 -8.25 3.26
CA ALA A 114 -1.18 -6.85 2.86
C ALA A 114 0.20 -6.26 3.20
N GLU A 115 0.72 -6.52 4.40
CA GLU A 115 2.05 -6.06 4.81
C GLU A 115 3.19 -6.76 4.02
N LYS A 116 3.05 -8.07 3.77
CA LYS A 116 4.03 -8.85 3.01
C LYS A 116 4.04 -8.45 1.53
N ASN A 117 2.87 -8.22 0.95
CA ASN A 117 2.72 -7.66 -0.39
C ASN A 117 3.44 -6.31 -0.52
N TYR A 118 3.25 -5.41 0.44
CA TYR A 118 3.98 -4.14 0.49
C TYR A 118 5.50 -4.37 0.50
N ALA A 119 6.01 -5.27 1.34
CA ALA A 119 7.44 -5.55 1.46
C ALA A 119 8.02 -6.12 0.17
N PHE A 120 7.32 -7.03 -0.51
CA PHE A 120 7.70 -7.58 -1.81
C PHE A 120 7.87 -6.49 -2.86
N HIS A 121 6.85 -5.65 -3.04
CA HIS A 121 6.90 -4.57 -4.01
C HIS A 121 7.94 -3.49 -3.66
N ALA A 122 8.12 -3.17 -2.37
CA ALA A 122 9.14 -2.23 -1.94
C ALA A 122 10.56 -2.74 -2.27
N ALA A 123 10.82 -4.04 -2.10
CA ALA A 123 12.10 -4.66 -2.46
C ALA A 123 12.36 -4.58 -3.97
N ILE A 124 11.34 -4.78 -4.81
CA ILE A 124 11.45 -4.55 -6.27
C ILE A 124 11.78 -3.08 -6.56
N GLY A 125 11.12 -2.15 -5.88
CA GLY A 125 11.39 -0.71 -6.02
C GLY A 125 12.83 -0.34 -5.66
N GLU A 126 13.40 -0.97 -4.64
CA GLU A 126 14.80 -0.78 -4.25
C GLU A 126 15.76 -1.38 -5.28
N ALA A 127 15.46 -2.58 -5.82
CA ALA A 127 16.25 -3.25 -6.86
C ALA A 127 16.29 -2.46 -8.18
N ALA A 128 15.39 -1.50 -8.40
CA ALA A 128 15.45 -0.55 -9.52
C ALA A 128 16.66 0.40 -9.46
N GLN A 129 17.38 0.45 -8.33
CA GLN A 129 18.58 1.27 -8.12
C GLN A 129 18.34 2.76 -8.45
N SER A 130 17.16 3.28 -8.12
CA SER A 130 16.75 4.68 -8.29
C SER A 130 16.00 5.18 -7.07
N SER A 131 16.67 5.95 -6.23
CA SER A 131 16.07 6.49 -4.99
C SER A 131 14.83 7.34 -5.27
N PHE A 132 14.79 8.08 -6.38
CA PHE A 132 13.62 8.88 -6.78
C PHE A 132 12.41 8.01 -7.08
N LEU A 133 12.58 6.98 -7.91
CA LEU A 133 11.50 6.06 -8.25
C LEU A 133 11.08 5.21 -7.04
N ALA A 134 12.04 4.68 -6.29
CA ALA A 134 11.76 3.88 -5.09
C ALA A 134 10.96 4.67 -4.04
N ASN A 135 11.29 5.95 -3.83
CA ASN A 135 10.56 6.80 -2.90
C ASN A 135 9.14 7.13 -3.40
N ALA A 136 8.98 7.46 -4.69
CA ALA A 136 7.67 7.71 -5.28
C ALA A 136 6.80 6.44 -5.23
N TYR A 137 7.37 5.29 -5.61
CA TYR A 137 6.67 4.00 -5.59
C TYR A 137 6.27 3.59 -4.17
N ARG A 138 7.15 3.75 -3.18
CA ARG A 138 6.86 3.45 -1.77
C ARG A 138 5.67 4.26 -1.24
N ARG A 139 5.53 5.54 -1.65
CA ARG A 139 4.36 6.35 -1.31
C ARG A 139 3.08 5.81 -1.94
N SER A 140 3.13 5.42 -3.22
CA SER A 140 2.00 4.78 -3.89
C SER A 140 1.63 3.43 -3.25
N LEU A 141 2.62 2.63 -2.86
CA LEU A 141 2.39 1.38 -2.12
C LEU A 141 1.71 1.62 -0.76
N THR A 142 2.11 2.67 -0.04
CA THR A 142 1.50 3.05 1.24
C THR A 142 0.02 3.42 1.06
N GLU A 143 -0.30 4.18 0.01
CA GLU A 143 -1.69 4.51 -0.33
C GLU A 143 -2.47 3.28 -0.78
N GLY A 144 -1.87 2.45 -1.64
CA GLY A 144 -2.45 1.16 -2.06
C GLY A 144 -2.74 0.23 -0.88
N LEU A 145 -1.87 0.21 0.13
CA LEU A 145 -2.08 -0.56 1.35
C LEU A 145 -3.31 -0.05 2.13
N ARG A 146 -3.50 1.27 2.25
CA ARG A 146 -4.69 1.87 2.90
C ARG A 146 -5.97 1.56 2.12
N ILE A 147 -5.94 1.68 0.79
CA ILE A 147 -7.05 1.28 -0.09
C ILE A 147 -7.35 -0.22 0.08
N GLY A 148 -6.32 -1.04 0.14
CA GLY A 148 -6.43 -2.48 0.38
C GLY A 148 -7.13 -2.77 1.71
N TYR A 149 -6.74 -2.12 2.79
CA TYR A 149 -7.42 -2.29 4.08
C TYR A 149 -8.92 -1.93 4.01
N VAL A 150 -9.31 -0.90 3.27
CA VAL A 150 -10.73 -0.59 3.04
C VAL A 150 -11.44 -1.71 2.29
N CYS A 151 -10.78 -2.25 1.27
CA CYS A 151 -11.39 -3.20 0.33
C CYS A 151 -11.37 -4.65 0.82
N PHE A 152 -10.43 -5.00 1.72
CA PHE A 152 -10.26 -6.39 2.18
C PHE A 152 -10.58 -6.59 3.68
N SER A 153 -10.88 -5.51 4.46
CA SER A 153 -11.22 -5.65 5.87
C SER A 153 -12.61 -6.23 6.08
N GLU A 154 -12.65 -7.29 6.81
CA GLU A 154 -13.67 -7.88 7.72
C GLU A 154 -15.13 -8.12 7.27
N HIS A 155 -15.64 -7.60 6.18
CA HIS A 155 -17.05 -7.77 5.83
C HIS A 155 -17.33 -8.75 4.70
N SER A 156 -16.32 -9.22 4.04
CA SER A 156 -16.39 -10.41 3.22
C SER A 156 -15.67 -11.51 3.99
N GLY A 157 -16.39 -12.39 4.63
CA GLY A 157 -15.80 -13.65 5.08
C GLY A 157 -14.91 -14.21 3.99
N VAL A 158 -14.05 -15.18 4.30
CA VAL A 158 -13.24 -15.88 3.29
C VAL A 158 -14.19 -16.40 2.22
N ASP A 159 -14.42 -15.57 1.18
CA ASP A 159 -15.24 -15.93 0.06
C ASP A 159 -14.34 -16.48 -1.07
N GLU A 160 -14.91 -17.24 -1.96
CA GLU A 160 -14.21 -17.81 -3.12
C GLU A 160 -13.53 -16.72 -3.98
N ARG A 161 -14.09 -15.52 -4.02
CA ARG A 161 -13.54 -14.36 -4.77
C ARG A 161 -12.25 -13.84 -4.16
N LEU A 162 -12.16 -13.80 -2.83
CA LEU A 162 -10.93 -13.40 -2.15
C LEU A 162 -9.84 -14.45 -2.37
N THR A 163 -10.16 -15.72 -2.21
CA THR A 163 -9.22 -16.83 -2.44
C THR A 163 -8.69 -16.83 -3.87
N THR A 164 -9.58 -16.65 -4.86
CA THR A 164 -9.22 -16.54 -6.28
C THR A 164 -8.30 -15.33 -6.52
N HIS A 165 -8.63 -14.16 -5.94
CA HIS A 165 -7.82 -12.96 -6.06
C HIS A 165 -6.42 -13.16 -5.47
N LEU A 166 -6.31 -13.74 -4.28
CA LEU A 166 -5.02 -14.03 -3.65
C LEU A 166 -4.19 -15.02 -4.47
N GLY A 167 -4.82 -16.06 -5.03
CA GLY A 167 -4.16 -16.99 -5.95
C GLY A 167 -3.58 -16.29 -7.17
N SER A 168 -4.36 -15.47 -7.85
CA SER A 168 -3.90 -14.69 -9.02
C SER A 168 -2.80 -13.70 -8.63
N THR A 169 -2.89 -13.07 -7.45
CA THR A 169 -1.85 -12.17 -6.93
C THR A 169 -0.53 -12.91 -6.76
N MET A 170 -0.54 -14.10 -6.16
CA MET A 170 0.68 -14.90 -5.97
C MET A 170 1.27 -15.38 -7.30
N ASP A 171 0.44 -15.75 -8.27
CA ASP A 171 0.89 -16.12 -9.61
C ASP A 171 1.60 -14.96 -10.32
N ASP A 172 1.07 -13.75 -10.22
CA ASP A 172 1.71 -12.57 -10.79
C ASP A 172 3.03 -12.24 -10.07
N HIS A 173 3.09 -12.38 -8.74
CA HIS A 173 4.34 -12.19 -7.99
C HIS A 173 5.43 -13.17 -8.43
N ARG A 174 5.10 -14.46 -8.63
CA ARG A 174 6.05 -15.47 -9.15
C ARG A 174 6.56 -15.11 -10.54
N LYS A 175 5.66 -14.68 -11.42
CA LYS A 175 6.02 -14.24 -12.78
C LYS A 175 6.90 -12.99 -12.76
N MET A 176 6.59 -12.00 -11.92
CA MET A 176 7.43 -10.81 -11.73
C MET A 176 8.83 -11.19 -11.25
N PHE A 177 8.93 -12.02 -10.22
CA PHE A 177 10.19 -12.50 -9.71
C PHE A 177 10.99 -13.24 -10.79
N ALA A 178 10.35 -14.18 -11.51
CA ALA A 178 10.99 -14.94 -12.56
C ALA A 178 11.52 -14.04 -13.69
N ALA A 179 10.75 -13.04 -14.14
CA ALA A 179 11.17 -12.08 -15.15
C ALA A 179 12.35 -11.21 -14.68
N ILE A 180 12.32 -10.74 -13.42
CA ILE A 180 13.42 -9.98 -12.81
C ILE A 180 14.67 -10.86 -12.71
N ALA A 181 14.55 -12.11 -12.28
CA ALA A 181 15.66 -13.04 -12.15
C ALA A 181 16.29 -13.34 -13.51
N ALA A 182 15.48 -13.53 -14.54
CA ALA A 182 15.92 -13.77 -15.92
C ALA A 182 16.44 -12.50 -16.62
N GLN A 183 16.35 -11.31 -16.01
CA GLN A 183 16.65 -10.02 -16.64
C GLN A 183 15.80 -9.74 -17.90
N ASP A 184 14.60 -10.30 -17.96
CA ASP A 184 13.63 -10.02 -19.02
C ASP A 184 12.80 -8.79 -18.62
N ALA A 185 13.29 -7.62 -19.05
CA ALA A 185 12.70 -6.34 -18.67
C ALA A 185 11.33 -6.12 -19.33
N ASP A 186 11.08 -6.65 -20.50
CA ASP A 186 9.81 -6.50 -21.21
C ASP A 186 8.73 -7.37 -20.53
N ALA A 187 9.03 -8.62 -20.23
CA ALA A 187 8.14 -9.49 -19.46
C ALA A 187 7.88 -8.93 -18.04
N ALA A 188 8.90 -8.39 -17.39
CA ALA A 188 8.78 -7.79 -16.06
C ALA A 188 7.81 -6.60 -16.06
N GLU A 189 7.88 -5.71 -17.06
CA GLU A 189 6.97 -4.58 -17.24
C GLU A 189 5.54 -5.03 -17.54
N GLU A 190 5.36 -6.01 -18.42
CA GLU A 190 4.04 -6.53 -18.81
C GLU A 190 3.30 -7.13 -17.59
N VAL A 191 3.97 -8.00 -16.86
CA VAL A 191 3.38 -8.63 -15.65
C VAL A 191 3.08 -7.58 -14.58
N ALA A 192 3.95 -6.59 -14.40
CA ALA A 192 3.73 -5.50 -13.46
C ALA A 192 2.44 -4.74 -13.76
N GLY A 193 2.15 -4.45 -15.03
CA GLY A 193 0.90 -3.80 -15.43
C GLY A 193 -0.33 -4.68 -15.22
N ALA A 194 -0.25 -5.96 -15.60
CA ALA A 194 -1.34 -6.91 -15.38
C ALA A 194 -1.69 -7.03 -13.88
N HIS A 195 -0.68 -6.99 -13.02
CA HIS A 195 -0.86 -7.01 -11.57
C HIS A 195 -1.56 -5.75 -11.03
N VAL A 196 -1.26 -4.56 -11.56
CA VAL A 196 -2.00 -3.34 -11.22
C VAL A 196 -3.47 -3.45 -11.64
N ASP A 197 -3.73 -4.01 -12.82
CA ASP A 197 -5.10 -4.24 -13.29
C ASP A 197 -5.88 -5.21 -12.41
N LEU A 198 -5.22 -6.26 -11.90
CA LEU A 198 -5.81 -7.20 -10.95
C LEU A 198 -6.28 -6.48 -9.68
N PHE A 199 -5.44 -5.61 -9.11
CA PHE A 199 -5.79 -4.81 -7.93
C PHE A 199 -6.88 -3.78 -8.24
N ARG A 200 -6.79 -3.07 -9.37
CA ARG A 200 -7.80 -2.10 -9.83
C ARG A 200 -9.17 -2.74 -9.95
N ASN A 201 -9.25 -3.90 -10.57
CA ASN A 201 -10.51 -4.63 -10.75
C ASN A 201 -11.12 -5.06 -9.42
N ARG A 202 -10.28 -5.50 -8.46
CA ARG A 202 -10.77 -5.83 -7.11
C ARG A 202 -11.33 -4.59 -6.40
N VAL A 203 -10.61 -3.48 -6.42
CA VAL A 203 -11.06 -2.22 -5.81
C VAL A 203 -12.36 -1.75 -6.47
N ALA A 204 -12.44 -1.76 -7.80
CA ALA A 204 -13.65 -1.37 -8.53
C ALA A 204 -14.86 -2.22 -8.12
N THR A 205 -14.68 -3.53 -7.99
CA THR A 205 -15.75 -4.45 -7.56
C THR A 205 -16.27 -4.10 -6.16
N VAL A 206 -15.39 -3.76 -5.24
CA VAL A 206 -15.76 -3.42 -3.85
C VAL A 206 -16.39 -2.02 -3.77
N VAL A 207 -15.82 -1.04 -4.48
CA VAL A 207 -16.34 0.33 -4.50
C VAL A 207 -17.72 0.41 -5.14
N LEU A 208 -17.97 -0.39 -6.17
CA LEU A 208 -19.28 -0.46 -6.83
C LEU A 208 -20.31 -1.29 -6.04
N SER A 209 -19.87 -2.09 -5.06
CA SER A 209 -20.81 -2.77 -4.17
C SER A 209 -21.46 -1.73 -3.24
N THR A 210 -22.79 -1.78 -3.14
CA THR A 210 -23.66 -0.78 -2.46
C THR A 210 -23.29 -0.53 -0.98
N GLU A 211 -22.53 -1.42 -0.38
CA GLU A 211 -22.10 -1.34 1.02
C GLU A 211 -21.01 -0.31 1.27
N LEU A 212 -20.05 -0.19 0.36
CA LEU A 212 -18.97 0.80 0.51
C LEU A 212 -19.45 2.21 0.18
N ALA A 213 -20.36 2.36 -0.78
CA ALA A 213 -20.97 3.66 -1.11
C ALA A 213 -21.66 4.29 0.13
N ARG A 214 -22.24 3.47 1.02
CA ARG A 214 -22.82 3.93 2.29
C ARG A 214 -21.80 4.32 3.35
N ARG A 215 -20.59 3.74 3.33
CA ARG A 215 -19.51 4.04 4.29
C ARG A 215 -18.72 5.29 3.95
N VAL A 216 -18.62 5.60 2.67
CA VAL A 216 -17.84 6.73 2.15
C VAL A 216 -18.63 8.04 2.14
N SER A 217 -19.97 7.99 2.15
CA SER A 217 -20.83 9.18 2.16
C SER A 217 -20.84 9.98 3.47
N VAL A 218 -20.01 9.64 4.46
CA VAL A 218 -19.95 10.34 5.78
C VAL A 218 -18.76 11.32 5.86
N GLY A 219 -18.46 11.98 4.76
CA GLY A 219 -17.52 13.10 4.71
C GLY A 219 -18.14 14.30 4.02
N GLU A 220 -19.26 14.84 4.56
CA GLU A 220 -19.78 16.11 4.07
C GLU A 220 -18.71 17.20 4.17
N ARG A 221 -18.38 17.79 3.04
CA ARG A 221 -17.54 19.00 2.98
C ARG A 221 -18.24 20.10 3.75
N PRO A 222 -17.57 20.79 4.68
CA PRO A 222 -18.16 22.01 5.22
C PRO A 222 -18.34 23.00 4.09
N HIS A 223 -19.56 23.44 3.84
CA HIS A 223 -19.87 24.51 2.92
C HIS A 223 -18.99 25.73 3.19
N ARG A 224 -18.20 26.14 2.20
CA ARG A 224 -17.60 27.47 2.18
C ARG A 224 -18.74 28.49 2.04
N ARG A 225 -18.93 29.29 3.09
CA ARG A 225 -19.53 30.63 3.00
C ARG A 225 -18.40 31.65 2.95
#